data_13c5db9d05655ebd1feeb15bd082ad0d
#
_entry.id   13c5db9d05655ebd1feeb15bd082ad0d
#
_cell.length_a   1.000
_cell.length_b   1.000
_cell.length_c   1.000
_cell.angle_alpha   90.00
_cell.angle_beta   90.00
_cell.angle_gamma   90.00
#
_symmetry.space_group_name_H-M   'P 1'
#
loop_
_entity.id
_entity.type
_entity.pdbx_description
1 polymer ?
#
loop_
_entity_poly.entity_id
_entity_poly.type
_entity_poly.pdbx_seq_one_letter_code
_entity_poly.pdbx_strand_id
1 'polypeptide(L)'
;MVHRLLWRALRFVVAPLLVLLGVAALLGKVWLSASGPFVEALEPYPYCAEAERALAEDRVADALELAEVGACEATAAAARLRWDALEAQLARCWQGVWTGRGEDAAGVGCAVASDLLVFGDVRDLTIQAVAWGQGDATDPVLIGLSTAGIALTFVPHVGAGNALLKGARRARALSTGLARTVTTLVRQRAWPALAGLFTDAGRIGAKLGPAGATRALGYADDTADMAMLARFVERAPHPLVGLRLGGKRVASIADDAAYRAGLARGPEGLRLVAERGGAALLARQPLLVWASKSVYKHPEALAAFLAALASWLLRWATWPLVLAVSGVLVVLGLVLWPRRRPRRLARARVARDRATASA
;
A
#
# COMPACT_ATOMS: atom_id res chain seq x y z
N MET A 1 19.27 -33.47 -54.30
CA MET A 1 19.98 -33.80 -53.03
C MET A 1 19.95 -32.65 -52.06
N VAL A 2 20.23 -31.42 -52.45
CA VAL A 2 20.28 -30.20 -51.66
C VAL A 2 18.96 -29.92 -50.91
N HIS A 3 17.81 -30.03 -51.57
CA HIS A 3 16.47 -29.80 -50.98
C HIS A 3 16.16 -30.74 -49.80
N ARG A 4 16.60 -31.98 -49.83
CA ARG A 4 16.41 -32.93 -48.71
C ARG A 4 17.33 -32.61 -47.52
N LEU A 5 18.52 -32.04 -47.77
CA LEU A 5 19.43 -31.60 -46.73
C LEU A 5 18.91 -30.32 -46.03
N LEU A 6 18.46 -29.36 -46.82
CA LEU A 6 17.80 -28.13 -46.32
C LEU A 6 16.57 -28.45 -45.49
N TRP A 7 15.70 -29.34 -45.92
CA TRP A 7 14.52 -29.78 -45.18
C TRP A 7 14.88 -30.48 -43.84
N ARG A 8 15.97 -31.23 -43.83
CA ARG A 8 16.46 -31.87 -42.61
C ARG A 8 17.04 -30.83 -41.64
N ALA A 9 17.87 -29.92 -42.11
CA ALA A 9 18.42 -28.84 -41.31
C ALA A 9 17.30 -27.93 -40.74
N LEU A 10 16.33 -27.59 -41.58
CA LEU A 10 15.16 -26.79 -41.16
C LEU A 10 14.37 -27.49 -40.03
N ARG A 11 14.14 -28.82 -40.13
CA ARG A 11 13.46 -29.56 -39.06
C ARG A 11 14.25 -29.63 -37.76
N PHE A 12 15.57 -29.69 -37.80
CA PHE A 12 16.41 -29.70 -36.60
C PHE A 12 16.38 -28.38 -35.86
N VAL A 13 16.10 -27.26 -36.54
CA VAL A 13 15.99 -25.92 -35.94
C VAL A 13 14.54 -25.58 -35.59
N VAL A 14 13.62 -25.79 -36.55
CA VAL A 14 12.21 -25.35 -36.40
C VAL A 14 11.46 -26.21 -35.37
N ALA A 15 11.68 -27.51 -35.31
CA ALA A 15 10.96 -28.37 -34.39
C ALA A 15 11.21 -28.00 -32.91
N PRO A 16 12.46 -27.90 -32.43
CA PRO A 16 12.72 -27.51 -31.06
C PRO A 16 12.27 -26.04 -30.78
N LEU A 17 12.38 -25.16 -31.77
CA LEU A 17 11.92 -23.78 -31.63
C LEU A 17 10.41 -23.71 -31.38
N LEU A 18 9.59 -24.45 -32.13
CA LEU A 18 8.15 -24.51 -31.94
C LEU A 18 7.75 -25.05 -30.56
N VAL A 19 8.44 -26.12 -30.12
CA VAL A 19 8.21 -26.66 -28.76
C VAL A 19 8.56 -25.62 -27.69
N LEU A 20 9.72 -24.96 -27.80
CA LEU A 20 10.16 -23.95 -26.87
C LEU A 20 9.19 -22.75 -26.84
N LEU A 21 8.71 -22.28 -28.00
CA LEU A 21 7.73 -21.19 -28.06
C LEU A 21 6.40 -21.58 -27.41
N GLY A 22 5.89 -22.79 -27.65
CA GLY A 22 4.66 -23.27 -27.03
C GLY A 22 4.79 -23.37 -25.50
N VAL A 23 5.90 -23.94 -25.02
CA VAL A 23 6.16 -24.05 -23.57
C VAL A 23 6.37 -22.66 -22.95
N ALA A 24 7.13 -21.78 -23.60
CA ALA A 24 7.37 -20.42 -23.13
C ALA A 24 6.07 -19.60 -23.06
N ALA A 25 5.18 -19.75 -24.05
CA ALA A 25 3.87 -19.09 -24.04
C ALA A 25 3.01 -19.56 -22.84
N LEU A 26 2.99 -20.85 -22.58
CA LEU A 26 2.25 -21.43 -21.46
C LEU A 26 2.82 -20.98 -20.11
N LEU A 27 4.12 -21.11 -19.92
CA LEU A 27 4.80 -20.68 -18.69
C LEU A 27 4.67 -19.19 -18.48
N GLY A 28 4.78 -18.37 -19.53
CA GLY A 28 4.56 -16.93 -19.50
C GLY A 28 3.14 -16.57 -19.05
N LYS A 29 2.13 -17.27 -19.56
CA LYS A 29 0.74 -17.05 -19.15
C LYS A 29 0.51 -17.45 -17.69
N VAL A 30 1.05 -18.59 -17.25
CA VAL A 30 0.99 -19.02 -15.83
C VAL A 30 1.64 -17.96 -14.94
N TRP A 31 2.82 -17.48 -15.30
CA TRP A 31 3.54 -16.45 -14.54
C TRP A 31 2.77 -15.14 -14.48
N LEU A 32 2.22 -14.67 -15.61
CA LEU A 32 1.42 -13.43 -15.66
C LEU A 32 0.10 -13.54 -14.88
N SER A 33 -0.55 -14.72 -14.88
CA SER A 33 -1.75 -14.92 -14.08
C SER A 33 -1.46 -15.03 -12.59
N ALA A 34 -0.32 -15.62 -12.21
CA ALA A 34 0.14 -15.70 -10.82
C ALA A 34 0.60 -14.34 -10.27
N SER A 35 1.17 -13.46 -11.13
CA SER A 35 1.59 -12.12 -10.72
C SER A 35 0.41 -11.18 -10.38
N GLY A 36 -0.80 -11.48 -10.86
CA GLY A 36 -2.03 -10.72 -10.63
C GLY A 36 -2.04 -9.31 -11.23
N PRO A 37 -3.04 -8.48 -10.91
CA PRO A 37 -3.17 -7.15 -11.48
C PRO A 37 -2.02 -6.23 -11.02
N PHE A 38 -1.60 -5.34 -11.90
CA PHE A 38 -0.62 -4.29 -11.61
C PHE A 38 -1.35 -2.99 -11.27
N VAL A 39 -0.76 -2.17 -10.43
CA VAL A 39 -1.33 -0.88 -10.01
C VAL A 39 -1.67 0.01 -11.21
N GLU A 40 -0.81 0.05 -12.22
CA GLU A 40 -1.03 0.88 -13.42
C GLU A 40 -2.21 0.43 -14.30
N ALA A 41 -2.66 -0.82 -14.16
CA ALA A 41 -3.83 -1.32 -14.88
C ALA A 41 -5.17 -0.90 -14.25
N LEU A 42 -5.14 -0.36 -13.04
CA LEU A 42 -6.31 0.17 -12.35
C LEU A 42 -6.66 1.55 -12.90
N GLU A 43 -7.94 1.89 -12.88
CA GLU A 43 -8.40 3.24 -13.23
C GLU A 43 -7.93 4.28 -12.20
N PRO A 44 -7.66 5.52 -12.63
CA PRO A 44 -7.38 6.62 -11.71
C PRO A 44 -8.55 6.85 -10.76
N TYR A 45 -8.26 7.08 -9.48
CA TYR A 45 -9.30 7.35 -8.50
C TYR A 45 -9.88 8.76 -8.70
N PRO A 46 -11.22 8.94 -8.66
CA PRO A 46 -11.87 10.21 -8.96
C PRO A 46 -11.84 11.18 -7.76
N TYR A 47 -10.66 11.62 -7.37
CA TYR A 47 -10.44 12.47 -6.19
C TYR A 47 -11.30 13.72 -6.18
N CYS A 48 -11.47 14.41 -7.33
CA CYS A 48 -12.24 15.64 -7.39
C CYS A 48 -13.74 15.40 -7.10
N ALA A 49 -14.31 14.35 -7.67
CA ALA A 49 -15.70 14.01 -7.41
C ALA A 49 -15.94 13.60 -5.94
N GLU A 50 -14.98 12.88 -5.35
CA GLU A 50 -15.04 12.51 -3.94
C GLU A 50 -14.85 13.72 -3.01
N ALA A 51 -13.99 14.67 -3.38
CA ALA A 51 -13.81 15.91 -2.66
C ALA A 51 -15.08 16.79 -2.69
N GLU A 52 -15.71 16.93 -3.85
CA GLU A 52 -16.99 17.65 -3.99
C GLU A 52 -18.09 17.01 -3.16
N ARG A 53 -18.19 15.67 -3.17
CA ARG A 53 -19.15 14.95 -2.34
C ARG A 53 -18.89 15.17 -0.85
N ALA A 54 -17.63 15.10 -0.41
CA ALA A 54 -17.26 15.35 0.98
C ALA A 54 -17.61 16.78 1.40
N LEU A 55 -17.43 17.76 0.50
CA LEU A 55 -17.78 19.15 0.76
C LEU A 55 -19.31 19.37 0.84
N ALA A 56 -20.08 18.67 0.02
CA ALA A 56 -21.54 18.68 0.06
C ALA A 56 -22.10 18.05 1.35
N GLU A 57 -21.41 17.05 1.90
CA GLU A 57 -21.72 16.40 3.17
C GLU A 57 -21.16 17.15 4.40
N ASP A 58 -20.66 18.38 4.22
CA ASP A 58 -20.03 19.22 5.24
C ASP A 58 -18.79 18.60 5.93
N ARG A 59 -18.17 17.61 5.28
CA ARG A 59 -16.90 17.01 5.72
C ARG A 59 -15.72 17.80 5.17
N VAL A 60 -15.61 19.05 5.64
CA VAL A 60 -14.70 20.06 5.06
C VAL A 60 -13.23 19.64 5.10
N ALA A 61 -12.78 19.04 6.20
CA ALA A 61 -11.41 18.53 6.32
C ALA A 61 -11.09 17.43 5.31
N ASP A 62 -12.03 16.51 5.12
CA ASP A 62 -11.90 15.42 4.14
C ASP A 62 -11.90 15.95 2.70
N ALA A 63 -12.79 16.93 2.42
CA ALA A 63 -12.86 17.57 1.12
C ALA A 63 -11.54 18.26 0.75
N LEU A 64 -10.94 18.99 1.71
CA LEU A 64 -9.65 19.65 1.51
C LEU A 64 -8.53 18.66 1.20
N GLU A 65 -8.40 17.60 2.00
CA GLU A 65 -7.37 16.58 1.81
C GLU A 65 -7.50 15.83 0.46
N LEU A 66 -8.73 15.46 0.09
CA LEU A 66 -8.99 14.79 -1.19
C LEU A 66 -8.74 15.73 -2.37
N ALA A 67 -9.13 17.01 -2.26
CA ALA A 67 -8.92 18.01 -3.29
C ALA A 67 -7.41 18.30 -3.51
N GLU A 68 -6.60 18.29 -2.46
CA GLU A 68 -5.14 18.43 -2.57
C GLU A 68 -4.48 17.26 -3.29
N VAL A 69 -4.88 16.02 -2.99
CA VAL A 69 -4.38 14.82 -3.69
C VAL A 69 -4.78 14.84 -5.17
N GLY A 70 -6.02 15.24 -5.47
CA GLY A 70 -6.56 15.31 -6.83
C GLY A 70 -6.17 16.56 -7.62
N ALA A 71 -5.44 17.51 -6.99
CA ALA A 71 -5.17 18.84 -7.55
C ALA A 71 -6.44 19.59 -8.01
N CYS A 72 -7.53 19.51 -7.24
CA CYS A 72 -8.84 20.06 -7.55
C CYS A 72 -8.95 21.48 -6.99
N GLU A 73 -8.36 22.48 -7.65
CA GLU A 73 -8.19 23.85 -7.14
C GLU A 73 -9.49 24.51 -6.68
N ALA A 74 -10.56 24.41 -7.46
CA ALA A 74 -11.84 25.03 -7.14
C ALA A 74 -12.45 24.46 -5.86
N THR A 75 -12.46 23.15 -5.71
CA THR A 75 -12.98 22.46 -4.51
C THR A 75 -12.10 22.72 -3.29
N ALA A 76 -10.78 22.74 -3.48
CA ALA A 76 -9.83 23.08 -2.43
C ALA A 76 -10.05 24.52 -1.92
N ALA A 77 -10.22 25.49 -2.82
CA ALA A 77 -10.52 26.87 -2.46
C ALA A 77 -11.85 27.02 -1.68
N ALA A 78 -12.90 26.36 -2.15
CA ALA A 78 -14.19 26.35 -1.47
C ALA A 78 -14.13 25.71 -0.08
N ALA A 79 -13.37 24.60 0.05
CA ALA A 79 -13.17 23.93 1.32
C ALA A 79 -12.35 24.81 2.30
N ARG A 80 -11.28 25.48 1.83
CA ARG A 80 -10.49 26.42 2.66
C ARG A 80 -11.32 27.56 3.18
N LEU A 81 -12.15 28.18 2.33
CA LEU A 81 -13.01 29.29 2.71
C LEU A 81 -13.96 28.91 3.87
N ARG A 82 -14.52 27.71 3.86
CA ARG A 82 -15.34 27.19 4.97
C ARG A 82 -14.50 26.84 6.20
N TRP A 83 -13.28 26.35 6.00
CA TRP A 83 -12.38 25.97 7.08
C TRP A 83 -11.87 27.19 7.86
N ASP A 84 -11.58 28.28 7.15
CA ASP A 84 -10.92 29.47 7.69
C ASP A 84 -11.89 30.50 8.27
N ALA A 85 -13.20 30.23 8.35
CA ALA A 85 -14.16 31.12 8.97
C ALA A 85 -13.78 31.38 10.42
N LEU A 86 -13.27 32.58 10.70
CA LEU A 86 -12.67 32.99 11.98
C LEU A 86 -13.63 32.81 13.18
N GLU A 87 -14.89 33.17 13.02
CA GLU A 87 -15.91 33.02 14.08
C GLU A 87 -16.11 31.56 14.48
N ALA A 88 -16.16 30.66 13.47
CA ALA A 88 -16.28 29.22 13.71
C ALA A 88 -15.03 28.64 14.40
N GLN A 89 -13.84 29.11 14.04
CA GLN A 89 -12.59 28.68 14.68
C GLN A 89 -12.52 29.10 16.15
N LEU A 90 -12.88 30.37 16.46
CA LEU A 90 -12.87 30.90 17.83
C LEU A 90 -13.86 30.17 18.73
N ALA A 91 -15.08 29.93 18.25
CA ALA A 91 -16.09 29.19 19.01
C ALA A 91 -15.63 27.74 19.30
N ARG A 92 -15.06 27.04 18.32
CA ARG A 92 -14.54 25.68 18.45
C ARG A 92 -13.33 25.63 19.39
N CYS A 93 -12.42 26.60 19.29
CA CYS A 93 -11.28 26.72 20.20
C CYS A 93 -11.72 26.89 21.65
N TRP A 94 -12.63 27.80 21.91
CA TRP A 94 -13.16 28.05 23.26
C TRP A 94 -13.83 26.79 23.85
N GLN A 95 -14.66 26.13 23.08
CA GLN A 95 -15.27 24.86 23.48
C GLN A 95 -14.21 23.81 23.81
N GLY A 96 -13.18 23.69 22.97
CA GLY A 96 -12.07 22.75 23.18
C GLY A 96 -11.32 22.99 24.49
N VAL A 97 -10.97 24.25 24.79
CA VAL A 97 -10.30 24.62 26.05
C VAL A 97 -11.17 24.29 27.26
N TRP A 98 -12.46 24.65 27.23
CA TRP A 98 -13.34 24.51 28.38
C TRP A 98 -13.79 23.08 28.65
N THR A 99 -14.16 22.35 27.62
CA THR A 99 -14.66 20.96 27.77
C THR A 99 -13.58 19.92 27.72
N GLY A 100 -12.37 20.26 27.26
CA GLY A 100 -11.32 19.31 26.91
C GLY A 100 -11.72 18.42 25.72
N ARG A 101 -12.72 18.80 24.93
CA ARG A 101 -13.22 18.08 23.75
C ARG A 101 -13.29 19.03 22.57
N GLY A 102 -12.97 18.55 21.39
CA GLY A 102 -13.11 19.30 20.16
C GLY A 102 -13.63 18.38 19.06
N GLU A 103 -14.53 18.89 18.22
CA GLU A 103 -15.11 18.12 17.09
C GLU A 103 -14.28 18.29 15.83
N ASP A 104 -13.43 19.31 15.78
CA ASP A 104 -12.60 19.65 14.62
C ASP A 104 -11.17 20.08 14.98
N ALA A 105 -10.40 20.51 13.97
CA ALA A 105 -9.00 20.89 14.13
C ALA A 105 -8.77 22.00 15.14
N ALA A 106 -9.62 23.03 15.13
CA ALA A 106 -9.49 24.18 16.04
C ALA A 106 -9.83 23.76 17.48
N GLY A 107 -10.97 23.11 17.68
CA GLY A 107 -11.39 22.63 19.01
C GLY A 107 -10.44 21.61 19.60
N VAL A 108 -10.01 20.60 18.81
CA VAL A 108 -9.03 19.60 19.24
C VAL A 108 -7.67 20.24 19.51
N GLY A 109 -7.22 21.17 18.66
CA GLY A 109 -5.96 21.88 18.86
C GLY A 109 -5.91 22.65 20.15
N CYS A 110 -6.99 23.38 20.48
CA CYS A 110 -7.09 24.13 21.70
C CYS A 110 -7.26 23.23 22.94
N ALA A 111 -7.99 22.12 22.84
CA ALA A 111 -8.08 21.13 23.91
C ALA A 111 -6.70 20.52 24.21
N VAL A 112 -5.97 20.13 23.17
CA VAL A 112 -4.61 19.60 23.30
C VAL A 112 -3.65 20.64 23.85
N ALA A 113 -3.73 21.90 23.41
CA ALA A 113 -2.92 22.98 23.95
C ALA A 113 -3.16 23.20 25.45
N SER A 114 -4.40 23.09 25.92
CA SER A 114 -4.72 23.15 27.36
C SER A 114 -4.13 21.95 28.14
N ASP A 115 -4.03 20.81 27.51
CA ASP A 115 -3.50 19.57 28.11
C ASP A 115 -1.96 19.46 28.09
N LEU A 116 -1.27 20.31 27.29
CA LEU A 116 0.20 20.42 27.31
C LEU A 116 0.70 21.01 28.64
N LEU A 117 -0.15 21.67 29.39
CA LEU A 117 0.13 22.15 30.73
C LEU A 117 -0.24 21.05 31.72
N VAL A 118 0.54 20.90 32.79
CA VAL A 118 0.26 19.99 33.93
C VAL A 118 -1.15 20.20 34.49
N PHE A 119 -1.70 21.39 34.28
CA PHE A 119 -3.08 21.73 34.62
C PHE A 119 -4.11 20.80 33.97
N GLY A 120 -3.91 20.35 32.71
CA GLY A 120 -4.83 19.42 32.06
C GLY A 120 -4.88 18.05 32.75
N ASP A 121 -3.74 17.54 33.20
CA ASP A 121 -3.67 16.27 33.91
C ASP A 121 -4.35 16.33 35.29
N VAL A 122 -4.11 17.40 36.04
CA VAL A 122 -4.77 17.66 37.34
C VAL A 122 -6.27 17.84 37.18
N ARG A 123 -6.69 18.64 36.19
CA ARG A 123 -8.12 18.84 35.86
C ARG A 123 -8.81 17.53 35.59
N ASP A 124 -8.22 16.68 34.73
CA ASP A 124 -8.83 15.40 34.34
C ASP A 124 -8.96 14.45 35.52
N LEU A 125 -7.92 14.34 36.35
CA LEU A 125 -8.00 13.52 37.58
C LEU A 125 -9.06 14.05 38.54
N THR A 126 -9.21 15.39 38.66
CA THR A 126 -10.24 16.00 39.50
C THR A 126 -11.63 15.67 38.98
N ILE A 127 -11.86 15.80 37.65
CA ILE A 127 -13.17 15.46 37.03
C ILE A 127 -13.48 13.97 37.26
N GLN A 128 -12.53 13.08 37.07
CA GLN A 128 -12.72 11.65 37.29
C GLN A 128 -12.94 11.31 38.78
N ALA A 129 -12.28 12.00 39.69
CA ALA A 129 -12.48 11.79 41.13
C ALA A 129 -13.88 12.26 41.58
N VAL A 130 -14.37 13.41 41.05
CA VAL A 130 -15.72 13.89 41.32
C VAL A 130 -16.76 12.92 40.76
N ALA A 131 -16.60 12.44 39.51
CA ALA A 131 -17.49 11.46 38.90
C ALA A 131 -17.55 10.17 39.72
N TRP A 132 -16.38 9.68 40.17
CA TRP A 132 -16.31 8.50 41.03
C TRP A 132 -17.03 8.71 42.37
N GLY A 133 -16.85 9.89 42.99
CA GLY A 133 -17.55 10.24 44.26
C GLY A 133 -19.07 10.36 44.10
N GLN A 134 -19.57 10.67 42.90
CA GLN A 134 -20.98 10.76 42.55
C GLN A 134 -21.58 9.42 42.09
N GLY A 135 -20.74 8.36 41.95
CA GLY A 135 -21.19 7.06 41.46
C GLY A 135 -21.30 7.02 39.92
N ASP A 136 -20.80 8.02 39.22
CA ASP A 136 -20.77 8.05 37.76
C ASP A 136 -19.66 7.20 37.18
N ALA A 137 -19.82 6.82 35.90
CA ALA A 137 -18.82 6.03 35.19
C ALA A 137 -17.54 6.82 34.96
N THR A 138 -16.39 6.29 35.41
CA THR A 138 -15.07 6.88 35.19
C THR A 138 -14.40 6.26 33.98
N ASP A 139 -13.52 7.02 33.31
CA ASP A 139 -12.74 6.53 32.17
C ASP A 139 -11.32 6.09 32.61
N PRO A 140 -11.07 4.76 32.70
CA PRO A 140 -9.79 4.25 33.16
C PRO A 140 -8.61 4.61 32.23
N VAL A 141 -8.88 4.87 30.95
CA VAL A 141 -7.85 5.31 29.98
C VAL A 141 -7.42 6.72 30.27
N LEU A 142 -8.37 7.65 30.51
CA LEU A 142 -8.05 9.03 30.88
C LEU A 142 -7.32 9.10 32.22
N ILE A 143 -7.77 8.35 33.22
CA ILE A 143 -7.06 8.27 34.51
C ILE A 143 -5.63 7.79 34.30
N GLY A 144 -5.46 6.72 33.52
CA GLY A 144 -4.12 6.17 33.21
C GLY A 144 -3.21 7.16 32.48
N LEU A 145 -3.74 7.83 31.44
CA LEU A 145 -2.99 8.85 30.70
C LEU A 145 -2.62 10.07 31.55
N SER A 146 -3.53 10.55 32.41
CA SER A 146 -3.23 11.67 33.30
C SER A 146 -2.23 11.30 34.40
N THR A 147 -2.33 10.11 34.97
CA THR A 147 -1.31 9.59 35.91
C THR A 147 0.06 9.46 35.24
N ALA A 148 0.10 8.92 34.03
CA ALA A 148 1.33 8.80 33.25
C ALA A 148 1.90 10.17 32.86
N GLY A 149 1.04 11.14 32.51
CA GLY A 149 1.42 12.51 32.19
C GLY A 149 2.13 13.18 33.38
N ILE A 150 1.58 13.07 34.57
CA ILE A 150 2.24 13.57 35.79
C ILE A 150 3.57 12.84 36.06
N ALA A 151 3.59 11.52 35.98
CA ALA A 151 4.79 10.70 36.23
C ALA A 151 5.93 11.00 35.22
N LEU A 152 5.58 11.34 34.00
CA LEU A 152 6.53 11.57 32.90
C LEU A 152 6.71 13.05 32.54
N THR A 153 6.23 13.98 33.38
CA THR A 153 6.29 15.43 33.13
C THR A 153 7.72 15.93 32.83
N PHE A 154 8.72 15.30 33.41
CA PHE A 154 10.12 15.69 33.24
C PHE A 154 10.81 15.02 32.02
N VAL A 155 10.10 14.19 31.27
CA VAL A 155 10.65 13.55 30.05
C VAL A 155 10.37 14.45 28.84
N PRO A 156 11.43 14.94 28.14
CA PRO A 156 11.23 15.78 26.96
C PRO A 156 10.34 15.09 25.89
N HIS A 157 9.50 15.87 25.20
CA HIS A 157 8.61 15.45 24.11
C HIS A 157 7.44 14.51 24.47
N VAL A 158 7.33 14.05 25.72
CA VAL A 158 6.25 13.14 26.16
C VAL A 158 4.91 13.87 26.33
N GLY A 159 4.94 15.12 26.78
CA GLY A 159 3.72 15.89 27.08
C GLY A 159 2.80 16.06 25.87
N ALA A 160 3.33 16.42 24.71
CA ALA A 160 2.54 16.59 23.49
C ALA A 160 1.84 15.29 23.05
N GLY A 161 2.55 14.16 23.11
CA GLY A 161 1.97 12.88 22.76
C GLY A 161 0.89 12.42 23.73
N ASN A 162 1.08 12.64 25.05
CA ASN A 162 0.07 12.36 26.06
C ASN A 162 -1.19 13.19 25.82
N ALA A 163 -1.03 14.51 25.58
CA ALA A 163 -2.16 15.40 25.30
C ALA A 163 -2.94 14.96 24.04
N LEU A 164 -2.24 14.52 22.98
CA LEU A 164 -2.87 14.01 21.76
C LEU A 164 -3.66 12.72 22.01
N LEU A 165 -3.12 11.77 22.79
CA LEU A 165 -3.82 10.54 23.15
C LEU A 165 -5.06 10.80 24.00
N LYS A 166 -4.99 11.75 24.94
CA LYS A 166 -6.14 12.21 25.72
C LYS A 166 -7.20 12.86 24.84
N GLY A 167 -6.77 13.74 23.92
CA GLY A 167 -7.64 14.35 22.92
C GLY A 167 -8.32 13.31 22.03
N ALA A 168 -7.59 12.35 21.52
CA ALA A 168 -8.12 11.24 20.72
C ALA A 168 -9.10 10.37 21.53
N ARG A 169 -8.83 10.13 22.81
CA ARG A 169 -9.75 9.40 23.69
C ARG A 169 -11.06 10.14 23.88
N ARG A 170 -11.01 11.46 24.17
CA ARG A 170 -12.19 12.29 24.33
C ARG A 170 -13.01 12.43 23.05
N ALA A 171 -12.34 12.54 21.91
CA ALA A 171 -12.96 12.57 20.60
C ALA A 171 -13.49 11.18 20.13
N ARG A 172 -13.34 10.14 20.95
CA ARG A 172 -13.68 8.74 20.60
C ARG A 172 -12.96 8.22 19.35
N ALA A 173 -11.84 8.84 19.01
CA ALA A 173 -11.03 8.49 17.86
C ALA A 173 -9.93 7.46 18.18
N LEU A 174 -9.69 7.18 19.46
CA LEU A 174 -8.71 6.18 19.88
C LEU A 174 -9.26 4.78 19.64
N SER A 175 -8.47 3.89 18.99
CA SER A 175 -8.87 2.51 18.78
C SER A 175 -9.08 1.77 20.11
N THR A 176 -9.94 0.75 20.12
CA THR A 176 -10.14 -0.09 21.31
C THR A 176 -8.89 -0.90 21.66
N GLY A 177 -8.08 -1.24 20.67
CA GLY A 177 -6.79 -1.90 20.83
C GLY A 177 -5.81 -1.03 21.60
N LEU A 178 -5.58 0.19 21.10
CA LEU A 178 -4.66 1.14 21.70
C LEU A 178 -5.10 1.56 23.11
N ALA A 179 -6.41 1.76 23.32
CA ALA A 179 -6.95 2.04 24.65
C ALA A 179 -6.63 0.93 25.66
N ARG A 180 -6.79 -0.34 25.25
CA ARG A 180 -6.41 -1.50 26.07
C ARG A 180 -4.91 -1.57 26.31
N THR A 181 -4.12 -1.33 25.28
CA THR A 181 -2.65 -1.29 25.37
C THR A 181 -2.19 -0.25 26.40
N VAL A 182 -2.68 0.98 26.30
CA VAL A 182 -2.37 2.05 27.28
C VAL A 182 -2.74 1.61 28.70
N THR A 183 -3.96 1.11 28.91
CA THR A 183 -4.42 0.65 30.23
C THR A 183 -3.52 -0.47 30.78
N THR A 184 -3.11 -1.40 29.94
CA THR A 184 -2.23 -2.51 30.32
C THR A 184 -0.84 -2.00 30.71
N LEU A 185 -0.24 -1.11 29.91
CA LEU A 185 1.07 -0.54 30.17
C LEU A 185 1.10 0.27 31.48
N VAL A 186 0.03 1.04 31.75
CA VAL A 186 -0.11 1.77 33.03
C VAL A 186 -0.20 0.82 34.23
N ARG A 187 -1.04 -0.22 34.14
CA ARG A 187 -1.16 -1.24 35.20
C ARG A 187 0.17 -1.96 35.48
N GLN A 188 0.92 -2.26 34.44
CA GLN A 188 2.23 -2.92 34.51
C GLN A 188 3.36 -1.97 34.92
N ARG A 189 3.09 -0.67 35.04
CA ARG A 189 4.08 0.39 35.26
C ARG A 189 5.22 0.36 34.23
N ALA A 190 4.88 0.01 32.97
CA ALA A 190 5.82 -0.09 31.85
C ALA A 190 6.13 1.32 31.29
N TRP A 191 6.69 2.20 32.12
CA TRP A 191 6.94 3.61 31.80
C TRP A 191 7.78 3.83 30.55
N PRO A 192 8.84 3.03 30.26
CA PRO A 192 9.60 3.20 29.01
C PRO A 192 8.77 2.94 27.75
N ALA A 193 7.89 1.94 27.77
CA ALA A 193 7.00 1.64 26.65
C ALA A 193 5.93 2.74 26.45
N LEU A 194 5.40 3.29 27.55
CA LEU A 194 4.50 4.44 27.51
C LEU A 194 5.20 5.69 26.98
N ALA A 195 6.42 5.97 27.42
CA ALA A 195 7.21 7.10 26.91
C ALA A 195 7.46 6.97 25.39
N GLY A 196 7.79 5.76 24.91
CA GLY A 196 7.92 5.48 23.48
C GLY A 196 6.62 5.76 22.71
N LEU A 197 5.50 5.27 23.23
CA LEU A 197 4.19 5.48 22.64
C LEU A 197 3.82 6.98 22.58
N PHE A 198 4.10 7.74 23.63
CA PHE A 198 3.88 9.19 23.65
C PHE A 198 4.81 9.93 22.70
N THR A 199 6.06 9.50 22.59
CA THR A 199 7.01 10.05 21.62
C THR A 199 6.50 9.86 20.18
N ASP A 200 6.05 8.66 19.84
CA ASP A 200 5.51 8.37 18.50
C ASP A 200 4.23 9.17 18.23
N ALA A 201 3.32 9.29 19.20
CA ALA A 201 2.15 10.16 19.10
C ALA A 201 2.55 11.63 18.89
N GLY A 202 3.57 12.11 19.60
CA GLY A 202 4.12 13.46 19.43
C GLY A 202 4.70 13.69 18.03
N ARG A 203 5.41 12.73 17.45
CA ARG A 203 5.94 12.77 16.07
C ARG A 203 4.80 12.88 15.04
N ILE A 204 3.75 12.08 15.22
CA ILE A 204 2.54 12.15 14.38
C ILE A 204 1.90 13.54 14.51
N GLY A 205 1.79 14.07 15.73
CA GLY A 205 1.25 15.40 15.99
C GLY A 205 2.05 16.53 15.36
N ALA A 206 3.36 16.45 15.42
CA ALA A 206 4.27 17.44 14.81
C ALA A 206 4.10 17.51 13.29
N LYS A 207 3.79 16.38 12.64
CA LYS A 207 3.61 16.31 11.17
C LYS A 207 2.21 16.69 10.73
N LEU A 208 1.17 16.22 11.43
CA LEU A 208 -0.23 16.30 10.99
C LEU A 208 -1.04 17.40 11.72
N GLY A 209 -0.45 18.00 12.72
CA GLY A 209 -1.18 18.85 13.66
C GLY A 209 -2.11 18.02 14.57
N PRO A 210 -2.75 18.66 15.59
CA PRO A 210 -3.52 17.95 16.60
C PRO A 210 -4.72 17.18 16.03
N ALA A 211 -5.48 17.78 15.13
CA ALA A 211 -6.65 17.15 14.54
C ALA A 211 -6.29 15.99 13.61
N GLY A 212 -5.28 16.16 12.76
CA GLY A 212 -4.78 15.10 11.89
C GLY A 212 -4.22 13.93 12.69
N ALA A 213 -3.45 14.21 13.74
CA ALA A 213 -2.93 13.21 14.65
C ALA A 213 -4.05 12.41 15.33
N THR A 214 -5.07 13.09 15.85
CA THR A 214 -6.22 12.44 16.48
C THR A 214 -6.90 11.44 15.55
N ARG A 215 -7.06 11.79 14.28
CA ARG A 215 -7.60 10.86 13.25
C ARG A 215 -6.65 9.71 12.96
N ALA A 216 -5.33 9.96 12.84
CA ALA A 216 -4.33 8.94 12.59
C ALA A 216 -4.23 7.91 13.71
N LEU A 217 -4.34 8.34 14.98
CA LEU A 217 -4.26 7.45 16.16
C LEU A 217 -5.33 6.35 16.19
N GLY A 218 -6.45 6.56 15.50
CA GLY A 218 -7.49 5.52 15.33
C GLY A 218 -7.04 4.28 14.55
N TYR A 219 -5.93 4.35 13.82
CA TYR A 219 -5.39 3.24 13.01
C TYR A 219 -4.33 2.40 13.72
N ALA A 220 -3.91 2.77 14.93
CA ALA A 220 -2.97 1.99 15.73
C ALA A 220 -3.69 1.21 16.82
N ASP A 221 -3.34 -0.05 17.06
CA ASP A 221 -3.91 -0.90 18.09
C ASP A 221 -2.93 -1.18 19.24
N ASP A 222 -1.64 -1.07 18.98
CA ASP A 222 -0.58 -1.33 19.96
C ASP A 222 0.65 -0.42 19.74
N THR A 223 1.70 -0.65 20.51
CA THR A 223 2.96 0.11 20.44
C THR A 223 3.71 -0.12 19.13
N ALA A 224 3.63 -1.31 18.53
CA ALA A 224 4.28 -1.63 17.27
C ALA A 224 3.57 -0.92 16.11
N ASP A 225 2.24 -0.93 16.11
CA ASP A 225 1.42 -0.17 15.17
C ASP A 225 1.71 1.33 15.28
N MET A 226 1.85 1.87 16.51
CA MET A 226 2.19 3.29 16.73
C MET A 226 3.53 3.66 16.13
N ALA A 227 4.57 2.86 16.37
CA ALA A 227 5.90 3.09 15.81
C ALA A 227 5.90 2.99 14.26
N MET A 228 5.13 2.06 13.70
CA MET A 228 4.96 1.92 12.25
C MET A 228 4.22 3.12 11.66
N LEU A 229 3.14 3.54 12.31
CA LEU A 229 2.32 4.69 11.91
C LEU A 229 3.12 6.00 11.95
N ALA A 230 3.92 6.22 13.00
CA ALA A 230 4.78 7.41 13.10
C ALA A 230 5.78 7.49 11.94
N ARG A 231 6.47 6.38 11.63
CA ARG A 231 7.40 6.31 10.49
C ARG A 231 6.68 6.54 9.15
N PHE A 232 5.49 5.98 8.99
CA PHE A 232 4.69 6.17 7.78
C PHE A 232 4.29 7.63 7.60
N VAL A 233 3.73 8.26 8.64
CA VAL A 233 3.26 9.66 8.61
C VAL A 233 4.39 10.63 8.29
N GLU A 234 5.59 10.41 8.83
CA GLU A 234 6.76 11.27 8.55
C GLU A 234 7.19 11.24 7.09
N ARG A 235 7.08 10.07 6.46
CA ARG A 235 7.61 9.81 5.13
C ARG A 235 6.59 10.02 4.02
N ALA A 236 5.36 9.53 4.23
CA ALA A 236 4.35 9.45 3.17
C ALA A 236 3.78 10.83 2.81
N PRO A 237 3.58 11.15 1.52
CA PRO A 237 2.75 12.27 1.13
C PRO A 237 1.27 11.96 1.42
N HIS A 238 0.52 12.97 1.88
CA HIS A 238 -0.92 12.84 2.19
C HIS A 238 -1.28 11.60 3.02
N PRO A 239 -0.63 11.37 4.19
CA PRO A 239 -0.76 10.11 4.91
C PRO A 239 -2.18 9.86 5.42
N LEU A 240 -2.94 10.89 5.76
CA LEU A 240 -4.33 10.76 6.21
C LEU A 240 -5.25 10.22 5.11
N VAL A 241 -5.07 10.70 3.88
CA VAL A 241 -5.81 10.15 2.73
C VAL A 241 -5.47 8.69 2.51
N GLY A 242 -4.17 8.34 2.57
CA GLY A 242 -3.73 6.96 2.48
C GLY A 242 -4.34 6.06 3.54
N LEU A 243 -4.30 6.47 4.80
CA LEU A 243 -4.90 5.73 5.94
C LEU A 243 -6.41 5.58 5.79
N ARG A 244 -7.09 6.63 5.36
CA ARG A 244 -8.54 6.61 5.14
C ARG A 244 -8.95 5.65 4.03
N LEU A 245 -8.23 5.66 2.89
CA LEU A 245 -8.56 4.83 1.73
C LEU A 245 -8.09 3.38 1.88
N GLY A 246 -6.95 3.14 2.51
CA GLY A 246 -6.32 1.81 2.59
C GLY A 246 -6.22 1.20 3.99
N GLY A 247 -6.67 1.94 5.03
CA GLY A 247 -6.63 1.49 6.42
C GLY A 247 -5.20 1.36 6.97
N LYS A 248 -5.05 0.71 8.12
CA LYS A 248 -3.77 0.56 8.81
C LYS A 248 -2.69 -0.20 7.99
N ARG A 249 -3.10 -1.06 7.05
CA ARG A 249 -2.17 -1.82 6.20
C ARG A 249 -1.27 -0.92 5.36
N VAL A 250 -1.73 0.28 5.02
CA VAL A 250 -0.94 1.25 4.24
C VAL A 250 0.32 1.69 4.98
N ALA A 251 0.29 1.73 6.30
CA ALA A 251 1.44 2.10 7.11
C ALA A 251 2.62 1.12 6.96
N SER A 252 2.38 -0.12 6.54
CA SER A 252 3.43 -1.12 6.28
C SER A 252 4.13 -0.96 4.93
N ILE A 253 3.61 -0.11 4.02
CA ILE A 253 4.23 0.10 2.71
C ILE A 253 5.54 0.86 2.90
N ALA A 254 6.67 0.20 2.64
CA ALA A 254 8.01 0.77 2.82
C ALA A 254 8.47 1.60 1.60
N ASP A 255 8.00 1.27 0.40
CA ASP A 255 8.38 1.91 -0.87
C ASP A 255 7.47 3.11 -1.16
N ASP A 256 8.06 4.32 -1.16
CA ASP A 256 7.34 5.56 -1.42
C ASP A 256 6.82 5.67 -2.86
N ALA A 257 7.51 5.08 -3.83
CA ALA A 257 7.05 5.08 -5.21
C ALA A 257 5.84 4.16 -5.37
N ALA A 258 5.87 3.00 -4.71
CA ALA A 258 4.74 2.08 -4.67
C ALA A 258 3.54 2.72 -3.95
N TYR A 259 3.78 3.40 -2.83
CA TYR A 259 2.72 4.12 -2.12
C TYR A 259 2.05 5.20 -2.99
N ARG A 260 2.85 6.07 -3.66
CA ARG A 260 2.30 7.11 -4.55
C ARG A 260 1.51 6.52 -5.72
N ALA A 261 2.02 5.47 -6.34
CA ALA A 261 1.31 4.78 -7.41
C ALA A 261 0.00 4.15 -6.92
N GLY A 262 0.00 3.54 -5.74
CA GLY A 262 -1.19 3.01 -5.10
C GLY A 262 -2.20 4.11 -4.76
N LEU A 263 -1.72 5.23 -4.19
CA LEU A 263 -2.56 6.37 -3.84
C LEU A 263 -3.27 6.93 -5.08
N ALA A 264 -2.58 7.10 -6.20
CA ALA A 264 -3.17 7.58 -7.46
C ALA A 264 -4.34 6.70 -7.96
N ARG A 265 -4.43 5.46 -7.52
CA ARG A 265 -5.47 4.48 -7.86
C ARG A 265 -6.46 4.23 -6.72
N GLY A 266 -6.38 4.99 -5.64
CA GLY A 266 -7.29 4.95 -4.49
C GLY A 266 -7.23 3.64 -3.69
N PRO A 267 -8.36 3.19 -3.13
CA PRO A 267 -8.39 2.05 -2.19
C PRO A 267 -7.84 0.75 -2.79
N GLU A 268 -8.18 0.45 -4.05
CA GLU A 268 -7.73 -0.78 -4.71
C GLU A 268 -6.23 -0.75 -5.00
N GLY A 269 -5.70 0.40 -5.43
CA GLY A 269 -4.27 0.58 -5.65
C GLY A 269 -3.47 0.45 -4.37
N LEU A 270 -3.91 1.07 -3.29
CA LEU A 270 -3.28 0.96 -1.97
C LEU A 270 -3.32 -0.46 -1.43
N ARG A 271 -4.45 -1.17 -1.57
CA ARG A 271 -4.56 -2.56 -1.18
C ARG A 271 -3.56 -3.44 -1.92
N LEU A 272 -3.49 -3.27 -3.24
CA LEU A 272 -2.59 -4.05 -4.09
C LEU A 272 -1.12 -3.83 -3.72
N VAL A 273 -0.74 -2.58 -3.45
CA VAL A 273 0.63 -2.24 -3.02
C VAL A 273 0.92 -2.75 -1.61
N ALA A 274 -0.03 -2.69 -0.68
CA ALA A 274 0.13 -3.23 0.68
C ALA A 274 0.33 -4.76 0.67
N GLU A 275 -0.34 -5.48 -0.27
CA GLU A 275 -0.23 -6.93 -0.41
C GLU A 275 1.04 -7.38 -1.13
N ARG A 276 1.53 -6.60 -2.10
CA ARG A 276 2.59 -7.01 -3.05
C ARG A 276 3.85 -6.15 -3.01
N GLY A 277 3.82 -5.04 -2.29
CA GLY A 277 4.93 -4.09 -2.24
C GLY A 277 5.34 -3.58 -3.61
N GLY A 278 6.65 -3.40 -3.81
CA GLY A 278 7.22 -2.92 -5.08
C GLY A 278 6.95 -3.82 -6.29
N ALA A 279 6.60 -5.10 -6.10
CA ALA A 279 6.20 -5.99 -7.20
C ALA A 279 4.92 -5.52 -7.92
N ALA A 280 4.09 -4.71 -7.25
CA ALA A 280 2.92 -4.10 -7.86
C ALA A 280 3.27 -3.07 -8.96
N LEU A 281 4.51 -2.59 -9.00
CA LEU A 281 5.01 -1.58 -9.94
C LEU A 281 5.73 -2.17 -11.18
N LEU A 282 5.87 -3.48 -11.30
CA LEU A 282 6.63 -4.12 -12.38
C LEU A 282 6.12 -3.80 -13.81
N ALA A 283 4.96 -3.14 -13.94
CA ALA A 283 4.39 -2.71 -15.20
C ALA A 283 4.54 -1.19 -15.46
N ARG A 284 5.62 -0.58 -15.00
CA ARG A 284 5.86 0.88 -14.99
C ARG A 284 5.77 1.62 -16.31
N GLN A 285 5.80 0.91 -17.44
CA GLN A 285 5.55 1.55 -18.76
C GLN A 285 4.71 0.61 -19.60
N PRO A 286 3.85 1.12 -20.50
CA PRO A 286 3.35 0.30 -21.57
C PRO A 286 4.58 -0.32 -22.22
N LEU A 287 4.78 -1.62 -22.01
CA LEU A 287 5.97 -2.35 -22.49
C LEU A 287 6.24 -2.08 -23.97
N LEU A 288 5.19 -1.80 -24.74
CA LEU A 288 5.26 -1.38 -26.13
C LEU A 288 5.94 0.00 -26.33
N VAL A 289 5.64 0.99 -25.47
CA VAL A 289 6.25 2.34 -25.59
C VAL A 289 7.71 2.30 -25.16
N TRP A 290 8.04 1.60 -24.08
CA TRP A 290 9.42 1.40 -23.67
C TRP A 290 10.22 0.63 -24.73
N ALA A 291 9.66 -0.46 -25.23
CA ALA A 291 10.29 -1.32 -26.19
C ALA A 291 10.47 -0.64 -27.56
N SER A 292 9.47 0.13 -28.04
CA SER A 292 9.64 0.89 -29.30
C SER A 292 10.72 1.95 -29.20
N LYS A 293 10.82 2.68 -28.06
CA LYS A 293 11.91 3.64 -27.83
C LYS A 293 13.26 2.96 -27.70
N SER A 294 13.32 1.78 -27.08
CA SER A 294 14.56 1.01 -26.90
C SER A 294 15.07 0.47 -28.25
N VAL A 295 14.19 -0.10 -29.07
CA VAL A 295 14.58 -0.60 -30.42
C VAL A 295 15.08 0.52 -31.32
N TYR A 296 14.46 1.69 -31.26
CA TYR A 296 14.91 2.85 -32.05
C TYR A 296 16.31 3.34 -31.65
N LYS A 297 16.62 3.33 -30.35
CA LYS A 297 17.92 3.78 -29.82
C LYS A 297 19.01 2.70 -29.84
N HIS A 298 18.61 1.44 -29.71
CA HIS A 298 19.48 0.29 -29.50
C HIS A 298 18.91 -0.91 -30.26
N PRO A 299 19.31 -1.15 -31.53
CA PRO A 299 18.81 -2.26 -32.33
C PRO A 299 19.09 -3.64 -31.67
N GLU A 300 20.10 -3.73 -30.80
CA GLU A 300 20.36 -4.89 -29.95
C GLU A 300 19.23 -5.19 -28.96
N ALA A 301 18.33 -4.24 -28.71
CA ALA A 301 17.17 -4.41 -27.83
C ALA A 301 15.97 -5.11 -28.50
N LEU A 302 16.10 -5.58 -29.74
CA LEU A 302 15.03 -6.27 -30.47
C LEU A 302 14.47 -7.48 -29.67
N ALA A 303 15.35 -8.22 -29.02
CA ALA A 303 14.95 -9.37 -28.17
C ALA A 303 14.05 -8.91 -26.99
N ALA A 304 14.41 -7.81 -26.35
CA ALA A 304 13.61 -7.23 -25.28
C ALA A 304 12.26 -6.71 -25.79
N PHE A 305 12.23 -6.12 -26.99
CA PHE A 305 11.00 -5.71 -27.67
C PHE A 305 10.06 -6.90 -27.92
N LEU A 306 10.59 -7.96 -28.50
CA LEU A 306 9.81 -9.16 -28.81
C LEU A 306 9.27 -9.82 -27.53
N ALA A 307 10.09 -9.88 -26.48
CA ALA A 307 9.64 -10.37 -25.17
C ALA A 307 8.53 -9.50 -24.56
N ALA A 308 8.65 -8.17 -24.69
CA ALA A 308 7.65 -7.23 -24.24
C ALA A 308 6.34 -7.37 -25.01
N LEU A 309 6.41 -7.49 -26.33
CA LEU A 309 5.25 -7.72 -27.20
C LEU A 309 4.56 -9.06 -26.88
N ALA A 310 5.35 -10.12 -26.70
CA ALA A 310 4.84 -11.44 -26.33
C ALA A 310 4.14 -11.41 -24.97
N SER A 311 4.72 -10.75 -23.97
CA SER A 311 4.10 -10.61 -22.65
C SER A 311 2.79 -9.81 -22.69
N TRP A 312 2.73 -8.77 -23.52
CA TRP A 312 1.51 -7.99 -23.74
C TRP A 312 0.42 -8.85 -24.40
N LEU A 313 0.74 -9.57 -25.48
CA LEU A 313 -0.19 -10.48 -26.16
C LEU A 313 -0.73 -11.56 -25.22
N LEU A 314 0.15 -12.15 -24.40
CA LEU A 314 -0.23 -13.19 -23.43
C LEU A 314 -1.14 -12.67 -22.31
N ARG A 315 -1.06 -11.40 -21.97
CA ARG A 315 -1.99 -10.80 -20.97
C ARG A 315 -3.43 -10.78 -21.49
N TRP A 316 -3.62 -10.36 -22.74
CA TRP A 316 -4.94 -10.24 -23.35
C TRP A 316 -5.51 -11.58 -23.85
N ALA A 317 -4.65 -12.58 -24.06
CA ALA A 317 -5.07 -13.89 -24.54
C ALA A 317 -5.85 -14.65 -23.44
N THR A 318 -7.02 -15.16 -23.81
CA THR A 318 -7.79 -16.04 -22.91
C THR A 318 -7.08 -17.37 -22.69
N TRP A 319 -7.31 -18.02 -21.55
CA TRP A 319 -6.72 -19.33 -21.27
C TRP A 319 -6.96 -20.38 -22.34
N PRO A 320 -8.19 -20.57 -22.88
CA PRO A 320 -8.45 -21.52 -23.96
C PRO A 320 -7.62 -21.24 -25.21
N LEU A 321 -7.44 -19.97 -25.58
CA LEU A 321 -6.64 -19.59 -26.73
C LEU A 321 -5.16 -19.94 -26.53
N VAL A 322 -4.60 -19.62 -25.36
CA VAL A 322 -3.20 -19.93 -25.06
C VAL A 322 -2.96 -21.45 -25.06
N LEU A 323 -3.85 -22.23 -24.46
CA LEU A 323 -3.76 -23.69 -24.44
C LEU A 323 -3.83 -24.27 -25.85
N ALA A 324 -4.76 -23.79 -26.69
CA ALA A 324 -4.92 -24.22 -28.08
C ALA A 324 -3.66 -23.91 -28.90
N VAL A 325 -3.16 -22.68 -28.87
CA VAL A 325 -1.98 -22.25 -29.64
C VAL A 325 -0.73 -22.98 -29.15
N SER A 326 -0.50 -23.05 -27.83
CA SER A 326 0.64 -23.76 -27.26
C SER A 326 0.60 -25.25 -27.58
N GLY A 327 -0.58 -25.86 -27.48
CA GLY A 327 -0.78 -27.27 -27.83
C GLY A 327 -0.45 -27.54 -29.30
N VAL A 328 -0.96 -26.71 -30.20
CA VAL A 328 -0.68 -26.83 -31.65
C VAL A 328 0.82 -26.68 -31.93
N LEU A 329 1.48 -25.69 -31.34
CA LEU A 329 2.94 -25.49 -31.52
C LEU A 329 3.74 -26.68 -31.02
N VAL A 330 3.43 -27.22 -29.86
CA VAL A 330 4.10 -28.40 -29.29
C VAL A 330 3.87 -29.63 -30.16
N VAL A 331 2.61 -29.88 -30.56
CA VAL A 331 2.29 -31.05 -31.43
C VAL A 331 3.00 -30.94 -32.77
N LEU A 332 2.96 -29.78 -33.43
CA LEU A 332 3.67 -29.54 -34.68
C LEU A 332 5.19 -29.76 -34.52
N GLY A 333 5.76 -29.23 -33.43
CA GLY A 333 7.18 -29.42 -33.11
C GLY A 333 7.53 -30.92 -32.93
N LEU A 334 6.70 -31.66 -32.21
CA LEU A 334 6.89 -33.10 -31.99
C LEU A 334 6.71 -33.91 -33.29
N VAL A 335 5.75 -33.57 -34.14
CA VAL A 335 5.53 -34.21 -35.44
C VAL A 335 6.70 -33.96 -36.38
N LEU A 336 7.22 -32.74 -36.40
CA LEU A 336 8.38 -32.34 -37.19
C LEU A 336 9.71 -32.85 -36.60
N TRP A 337 9.69 -33.31 -35.32
CA TRP A 337 10.91 -33.76 -34.65
C TRP A 337 11.63 -34.83 -35.45
N PRO A 338 12.94 -34.70 -35.72
CA PRO A 338 13.69 -35.67 -36.50
C PRO A 338 13.80 -37.01 -35.77
N ARG A 339 12.99 -37.97 -36.18
CA ARG A 339 13.07 -39.33 -35.64
C ARG A 339 14.42 -39.93 -35.98
N ARG A 340 15.27 -40.18 -35.02
CA ARG A 340 16.51 -40.90 -35.19
C ARG A 340 16.16 -42.33 -35.60
N ARG A 341 16.35 -42.71 -36.87
CA ARG A 341 16.27 -44.11 -37.29
C ARG A 341 17.31 -44.88 -36.47
N PRO A 342 16.93 -45.95 -35.78
CA PRO A 342 17.89 -46.72 -35.00
C PRO A 342 19.00 -47.23 -35.92
N ARG A 343 20.24 -46.87 -35.65
CA ARG A 343 21.46 -47.30 -36.39
C ARG A 343 21.67 -48.80 -36.37
N ARG A 344 20.80 -49.57 -35.70
CA ARG A 344 20.90 -51.04 -35.60
C ARG A 344 20.74 -51.75 -36.94
N LEU A 345 19.92 -51.26 -37.88
CA LEU A 345 19.76 -51.90 -39.20
C LEU A 345 20.95 -51.70 -40.17
N ALA A 346 21.69 -50.61 -40.00
CA ALA A 346 22.90 -50.40 -40.83
C ALA A 346 24.07 -51.35 -40.41
N ARG A 347 24.21 -51.64 -39.11
CA ARG A 347 25.23 -52.58 -38.62
C ARG A 347 24.89 -53.98 -38.95
N ALA A 348 23.64 -54.41 -38.97
CA ALA A 348 23.22 -55.74 -39.37
C ALA A 348 23.46 -55.99 -40.88
N ARG A 349 23.31 -54.97 -41.74
CA ARG A 349 23.59 -55.07 -43.18
C ARG A 349 25.09 -55.21 -43.47
N VAL A 350 25.93 -54.40 -42.82
CA VAL A 350 27.42 -54.48 -42.97
C VAL A 350 27.97 -55.79 -42.42
N ALA A 351 27.38 -56.32 -41.35
CA ALA A 351 27.77 -57.65 -40.83
C ALA A 351 27.40 -58.81 -41.80
N ARG A 352 26.23 -58.69 -42.46
CA ARG A 352 25.80 -59.71 -43.46
C ARG A 352 26.62 -59.65 -44.73
N ASP A 353 26.96 -58.45 -45.24
CA ASP A 353 27.79 -58.27 -46.42
C ASP A 353 29.24 -58.72 -46.19
N ARG A 354 29.74 -58.67 -44.96
CA ARG A 354 31.06 -59.26 -44.60
C ARG A 354 31.04 -60.78 -44.49
N ALA A 355 29.95 -61.37 -44.05
CA ALA A 355 29.83 -62.86 -43.97
C ALA A 355 29.67 -63.51 -45.32
N THR A 356 29.10 -62.82 -46.34
CA THR A 356 28.97 -63.30 -47.71
C THR A 356 30.21 -63.06 -48.55
N ALA A 357 31.15 -62.23 -48.11
CA ALA A 357 32.44 -62.03 -48.83
C ALA A 357 33.58 -62.95 -48.36
N SER A 358 33.32 -63.69 -47.29
CA SER A 358 34.32 -64.67 -46.73
C SER A 358 33.95 -66.14 -46.97
N ALA A 359 32.88 -66.46 -47.72
CA ALA A 359 32.48 -67.72 -48.23
C ALA A 359 32.76 -67.78 -49.75
#